data_a716c1f06c5ca95ada527e3dc213db79
#
_entry.id   a716c1f06c5ca95ada527e3dc213db79
#
_cell.length_a   1.000
_cell.length_b   1.000
_cell.length_c   1.000
_cell.angle_alpha   90.00
_cell.angle_beta   90.00
_cell.angle_gamma   90.00
#
_symmetry.space_group_name_H-M   'P 1'
#
loop_
_entity.id
_entity.type
_entity.pdbx_description
1 polymer ?
#
loop_
_entity_poly.entity_id
_entity_poly.type
_entity_poly.pdbx_seq_one_letter_code
_entity_poly.pdbx_strand_id
1 'polypeptide(L)'
;MTAQEKHARIGAMTQTEIKKLPKSEVEIIGEIPAGEFEKYRAAAVKTLAEHIEVPGFRKGNAPESAIISKVGEMAILEEMAERAIARAYAEILKEHKIDAIGSPKVSITKIAQGSPLGFTIKTAIIPETTLPDYSAIAKEKMAKKDEITVEDKEVDEVITAVRKQRAQSIAAGDEQPTTDDESQSRSQSRSQSRSQSSVATGSLTSGSAGSLTSDSGILPSGEVSDVGKDQTDHANKLKSSEHSEATPAELPELTDGFVQTLGDFKTVQEFKDKVRENILLEKKTKAAQKKRMEILESIIKTAKLEVPDVLVESELEKMLGQFEGDISRMGLKFDEYLKYIKKTPDDLKKEWREDAGRNSKVQIILSKIASAEKIIPDTIRVEEETKTILEHYKGASPDRARAYVETILTNEATFAWLESQK
;
A
#
# COMPACT_ATOMS: atom_id res chain seq x y z
N MET A 1 -11.11 -26.12 28.64
CA MET A 1 -9.86 -26.18 29.41
C MET A 1 -9.49 -24.76 29.75
N THR A 2 -9.40 -24.50 31.03
CA THR A 2 -9.33 -23.20 31.69
C THR A 2 -8.14 -22.34 31.21
N ALA A 3 -8.47 -21.10 30.81
CA ALA A 3 -7.48 -20.04 30.55
C ALA A 3 -6.64 -19.84 31.84
N GLN A 4 -5.33 -20.06 31.74
CA GLN A 4 -4.40 -19.78 32.83
C GLN A 4 -4.28 -18.26 33.00
N GLU A 5 -4.95 -17.74 34.02
CA GLU A 5 -4.74 -16.40 34.53
C GLU A 5 -3.32 -16.34 35.13
N LYS A 6 -2.41 -15.64 34.44
CA LYS A 6 -1.09 -15.34 35.01
C LYS A 6 -1.15 -13.97 35.64
N HIS A 7 -1.19 -13.96 36.98
CA HIS A 7 -1.00 -12.73 37.75
C HIS A 7 0.51 -12.50 37.93
N ALA A 8 1.02 -11.44 37.32
CA ALA A 8 2.42 -10.99 37.52
C ALA A 8 2.44 -9.64 38.22
N ARG A 9 3.39 -9.47 39.18
CA ARG A 9 3.70 -8.19 39.76
C ARG A 9 4.74 -7.50 38.89
N ILE A 10 4.36 -6.38 38.27
CA ILE A 10 5.24 -5.56 37.45
C ILE A 10 5.66 -4.36 38.31
N GLY A 11 6.90 -4.23 38.64
CA GLY A 11 7.59 -3.11 39.32
C GLY A 11 6.75 -2.12 40.13
N ALA A 12 6.07 -1.21 39.47
CA ALA A 12 5.20 -0.18 40.04
C ALA A 12 3.70 -0.55 40.03
N MET A 13 3.29 -1.69 39.46
CA MET A 13 1.89 -2.09 39.33
C MET A 13 1.48 -3.14 40.34
N THR A 14 0.25 -3.04 40.84
CA THR A 14 -0.23 -3.95 41.89
C THR A 14 -0.74 -5.28 41.34
N GLN A 15 -1.42 -5.27 40.21
CA GLN A 15 -1.96 -6.46 39.52
C GLN A 15 -2.18 -6.16 38.06
N THR A 16 -1.83 -7.12 37.21
CA THR A 16 -2.13 -7.09 35.78
C THR A 16 -2.74 -8.42 35.37
N GLU A 17 -3.89 -8.39 34.76
CA GLU A 17 -4.56 -9.56 34.20
C GLU A 17 -4.53 -9.45 32.67
N ILE A 18 -4.07 -10.52 32.01
CA ILE A 18 -3.98 -10.57 30.55
C ILE A 18 -4.91 -11.66 30.05
N LYS A 19 -5.89 -11.27 29.21
CA LYS A 19 -6.87 -12.17 28.58
C LYS A 19 -6.66 -12.23 27.09
N LYS A 20 -6.51 -13.40 26.52
CA LYS A 20 -6.54 -13.58 25.05
C LYS A 20 -7.99 -13.49 24.58
N LEU A 21 -8.24 -12.65 23.60
CA LEU A 21 -9.51 -12.48 22.93
C LEU A 21 -9.49 -13.15 21.54
N PRO A 22 -10.63 -13.39 20.90
CA PRO A 22 -10.71 -13.81 19.50
C PRO A 22 -10.01 -12.80 18.57
N LYS A 23 -9.69 -13.21 17.36
CA LYS A 23 -9.04 -12.38 16.31
C LYS A 23 -7.66 -11.86 16.70
N SER A 24 -6.91 -12.64 17.47
CA SER A 24 -5.55 -12.28 17.91
C SER A 24 -5.49 -10.94 18.64
N GLU A 25 -6.47 -10.65 19.46
CA GLU A 25 -6.48 -9.52 20.39
C GLU A 25 -6.14 -9.96 21.79
N VAL A 26 -5.61 -9.03 22.59
CA VAL A 26 -5.33 -9.22 24.01
C VAL A 26 -5.95 -8.07 24.77
N GLU A 27 -6.66 -8.41 25.85
CA GLU A 27 -7.16 -7.45 26.83
C GLU A 27 -6.26 -7.48 28.06
N ILE A 28 -5.72 -6.31 28.38
CA ILE A 28 -4.85 -6.09 29.54
C ILE A 28 -5.64 -5.24 30.54
N ILE A 29 -5.93 -5.81 31.69
CA ILE A 29 -6.60 -5.10 32.78
C ILE A 29 -5.56 -4.84 33.86
N GLY A 30 -5.43 -3.59 34.29
CA GLY A 30 -4.41 -3.22 35.25
C GLY A 30 -4.82 -2.09 36.19
N GLU A 31 -4.11 -1.99 37.31
CA GLU A 31 -4.28 -0.91 38.28
C GLU A 31 -2.91 -0.36 38.67
N ILE A 32 -2.74 0.98 38.56
CA ILE A 32 -1.54 1.70 38.99
C ILE A 32 -1.80 2.28 40.39
N PRO A 33 -0.96 1.96 41.39
CA PRO A 33 -1.13 2.46 42.73
C PRO A 33 -1.11 4.00 42.81
N ALA A 34 -1.91 4.58 43.70
CA ALA A 34 -2.04 6.03 43.84
C ALA A 34 -0.69 6.75 43.99
N GLY A 35 0.25 6.19 44.78
CA GLY A 35 1.58 6.78 44.95
C GLY A 35 2.46 6.79 43.72
N GLU A 36 2.28 5.81 42.79
CA GLU A 36 2.96 5.80 41.50
C GLU A 36 2.24 6.74 40.51
N PHE A 37 0.90 6.77 40.52
CA PHE A 37 0.10 7.65 39.71
C PHE A 37 0.38 9.13 39.98
N GLU A 38 0.52 9.51 41.24
CA GLU A 38 0.82 10.88 41.65
C GLU A 38 2.16 11.41 41.13
N LYS A 39 3.13 10.54 40.85
CA LYS A 39 4.42 10.94 40.23
C LYS A 39 4.30 11.61 38.88
N TYR A 40 3.21 11.39 38.18
CA TYR A 40 2.96 11.99 36.86
C TYR A 40 2.35 13.39 36.90
N ARG A 41 1.92 13.85 38.11
CA ARG A 41 1.21 15.13 38.27
C ARG A 41 2.03 16.33 37.80
N ALA A 42 3.29 16.43 38.22
CA ALA A 42 4.15 17.54 37.85
C ALA A 42 4.39 17.62 36.33
N ALA A 43 4.53 16.46 35.68
CA ALA A 43 4.69 16.39 34.24
C ALA A 43 3.40 16.75 33.49
N ALA A 44 2.25 16.29 33.97
CA ALA A 44 0.94 16.61 33.40
C ALA A 44 0.62 18.11 33.47
N VAL A 45 0.84 18.71 34.64
CA VAL A 45 0.69 20.16 34.86
C VAL A 45 1.58 20.96 33.89
N LYS A 46 2.82 20.55 33.69
CA LYS A 46 3.75 21.21 32.78
C LYS A 46 3.24 21.15 31.34
N THR A 47 2.82 19.98 30.88
CA THR A 47 2.28 19.83 29.52
C THR A 47 1.02 20.66 29.31
N LEU A 48 0.08 20.62 30.24
CA LEU A 48 -1.13 21.45 30.15
C LEU A 48 -0.79 22.95 30.13
N ALA A 49 0.22 23.41 30.94
CA ALA A 49 0.68 24.78 30.89
C ALA A 49 1.24 25.20 29.52
N GLU A 50 1.88 24.28 28.82
CA GLU A 50 2.45 24.54 27.48
C GLU A 50 1.36 24.59 26.37
N HIS A 51 0.23 23.88 26.55
CA HIS A 51 -0.82 23.79 25.56
C HIS A 51 -1.99 24.76 25.79
N ILE A 52 -2.19 25.18 27.04
CA ILE A 52 -3.35 26.00 27.43
C ILE A 52 -2.93 27.44 27.67
N GLU A 53 -3.66 28.38 27.12
CA GLU A 53 -3.51 29.79 27.40
C GLU A 53 -4.27 30.16 28.67
N VAL A 54 -3.53 30.54 29.72
CA VAL A 54 -4.09 31.00 31.00
C VAL A 54 -3.97 32.52 31.05
N PRO A 55 -5.05 33.28 31.21
CA PRO A 55 -4.99 34.74 31.29
C PRO A 55 -4.04 35.21 32.37
N GLY A 56 -3.14 36.13 32.04
CA GLY A 56 -2.16 36.67 32.97
C GLY A 56 -0.83 35.90 33.09
N PHE A 57 -0.69 34.76 32.40
CA PHE A 57 0.52 33.96 32.41
C PHE A 57 1.02 33.69 30.98
N ARG A 58 2.36 33.66 30.84
CA ARG A 58 2.98 33.21 29.60
C ARG A 58 2.82 31.69 29.45
N LYS A 59 2.61 31.18 28.23
CA LYS A 59 2.58 29.73 27.97
C LYS A 59 3.76 28.99 28.62
N GLY A 60 3.47 27.90 29.29
CA GLY A 60 4.43 27.08 30.02
C GLY A 60 4.75 27.53 31.45
N ASN A 61 4.31 28.73 31.90
CA ASN A 61 4.66 29.29 33.19
C ASN A 61 3.45 29.52 34.14
N ALA A 62 2.28 29.00 33.76
CA ALA A 62 1.10 29.08 34.61
C ALA A 62 1.25 28.16 35.85
N PRO A 63 0.98 28.63 37.08
CA PRO A 63 0.99 27.77 38.26
C PRO A 63 -0.17 26.77 38.22
N GLU A 64 -0.01 25.63 38.89
CA GLU A 64 -1.00 24.55 38.90
C GLU A 64 -2.41 25.03 39.28
N SER A 65 -2.52 25.89 40.29
CA SER A 65 -3.82 26.44 40.73
C SER A 65 -4.56 27.22 39.63
N ALA A 66 -3.80 27.92 38.78
CA ALA A 66 -4.38 28.66 37.67
C ALA A 66 -4.82 27.71 36.52
N ILE A 67 -4.10 26.61 36.31
CA ILE A 67 -4.46 25.55 35.37
C ILE A 67 -5.72 24.83 35.86
N ILE A 68 -5.78 24.43 37.13
CA ILE A 68 -6.95 23.80 37.75
C ILE A 68 -8.20 24.70 37.57
N SER A 69 -8.03 26.01 37.87
CA SER A 69 -9.14 26.98 37.71
C SER A 69 -9.63 27.11 36.26
N LYS A 70 -8.75 26.84 35.27
CA LYS A 70 -9.09 26.96 33.83
C LYS A 70 -9.69 25.70 33.25
N VAL A 71 -9.12 24.52 33.52
CA VAL A 71 -9.50 23.26 32.88
C VAL A 71 -10.05 22.21 33.86
N GLY A 72 -10.01 22.45 35.14
CA GLY A 72 -10.44 21.53 36.18
C GLY A 72 -9.39 20.49 36.56
N GLU A 73 -9.57 19.88 37.74
CA GLU A 73 -8.70 18.79 38.23
C GLU A 73 -8.76 17.56 37.35
N MET A 74 -9.92 17.27 36.75
CA MET A 74 -10.10 16.10 35.88
C MET A 74 -9.15 16.11 34.69
N ALA A 75 -8.93 17.24 34.03
CA ALA A 75 -8.02 17.37 32.93
C ALA A 75 -6.56 17.04 33.30
N ILE A 76 -6.16 17.40 34.55
CA ILE A 76 -4.83 17.00 35.05
C ILE A 76 -4.77 15.48 35.27
N LEU A 77 -5.83 14.90 35.85
CA LEU A 77 -5.89 13.46 36.10
C LEU A 77 -5.89 12.67 34.77
N GLU A 78 -6.58 13.16 33.74
CA GLU A 78 -6.60 12.55 32.41
C GLU A 78 -5.20 12.58 31.77
N GLU A 79 -4.50 13.71 31.77
CA GLU A 79 -3.14 13.83 31.26
C GLU A 79 -2.16 12.95 32.05
N MET A 80 -2.32 12.88 33.39
CA MET A 80 -1.57 11.96 34.25
C MET A 80 -1.81 10.50 33.84
N ALA A 81 -3.09 10.14 33.59
CA ALA A 81 -3.48 8.78 33.24
C ALA A 81 -2.91 8.38 31.87
N GLU A 82 -2.96 9.25 30.88
CA GLU A 82 -2.38 9.00 29.55
C GLU A 82 -0.89 8.63 29.66
N ARG A 83 -0.12 9.41 30.39
CA ARG A 83 1.31 9.17 30.62
C ARG A 83 1.60 7.90 31.41
N ALA A 84 0.84 7.70 32.48
CA ALA A 84 1.01 6.53 33.35
C ALA A 84 0.68 5.23 32.61
N ILE A 85 -0.43 5.22 31.83
CA ILE A 85 -0.86 4.07 31.04
C ILE A 85 0.12 3.80 29.88
N ALA A 86 0.60 4.84 29.18
CA ALA A 86 1.57 4.67 28.10
C ALA A 86 2.84 3.98 28.58
N ARG A 87 3.36 4.38 29.73
CA ARG A 87 4.54 3.74 30.32
C ARG A 87 4.25 2.33 30.78
N ALA A 88 3.14 2.12 31.49
CA ALA A 88 2.72 0.82 31.97
C ALA A 88 2.54 -0.18 30.82
N TYR A 89 1.92 0.25 29.72
CA TYR A 89 1.74 -0.56 28.53
C TYR A 89 3.06 -1.02 27.93
N ALA A 90 4.02 -0.12 27.78
CA ALA A 90 5.35 -0.47 27.27
C ALA A 90 6.08 -1.50 28.16
N GLU A 91 5.97 -1.34 29.50
CA GLU A 91 6.56 -2.28 30.46
C GLU A 91 5.87 -3.66 30.39
N ILE A 92 4.52 -3.71 30.29
CA ILE A 92 3.75 -4.95 30.18
C ILE A 92 4.11 -5.70 28.90
N LEU A 93 4.15 -5.01 27.73
CA LEU A 93 4.53 -5.62 26.47
C LEU A 93 5.91 -6.28 26.54
N LYS A 94 6.88 -5.57 27.13
CA LYS A 94 8.25 -6.06 27.27
C LYS A 94 8.35 -7.28 28.19
N GLU A 95 7.69 -7.24 29.36
CA GLU A 95 7.74 -8.32 30.33
C GLU A 95 7.08 -9.59 29.82
N HIS A 96 5.91 -9.45 29.19
CA HIS A 96 5.15 -10.59 28.67
C HIS A 96 5.53 -10.97 27.23
N LYS A 97 6.53 -10.27 26.63
CA LYS A 97 6.99 -10.52 25.25
C LYS A 97 5.82 -10.51 24.26
N ILE A 98 4.96 -9.50 24.39
CA ILE A 98 3.79 -9.33 23.54
C ILE A 98 4.19 -8.46 22.35
N ASP A 99 4.13 -9.02 21.16
CA ASP A 99 4.33 -8.28 19.90
C ASP A 99 3.01 -7.62 19.49
N ALA A 100 2.76 -6.42 20.03
CA ALA A 100 1.55 -5.66 19.76
C ALA A 100 1.60 -4.98 18.38
N ILE A 101 0.44 -4.90 17.73
CA ILE A 101 0.27 -4.28 16.41
C ILE A 101 -0.73 -3.14 16.53
N GLY A 102 -0.41 -2.03 15.85
CA GLY A 102 -1.29 -0.86 15.80
C GLY A 102 -1.38 -0.11 17.13
N SER A 103 -2.31 0.82 17.21
CA SER A 103 -2.55 1.60 18.42
C SER A 103 -3.49 0.88 19.37
N PRO A 104 -3.14 0.78 20.67
CA PRO A 104 -4.02 0.16 21.65
C PRO A 104 -5.29 0.99 21.88
N LYS A 105 -6.41 0.31 22.13
CA LYS A 105 -7.64 0.96 22.62
C LYS A 105 -7.60 0.99 24.13
N VAL A 106 -7.48 2.20 24.69
CA VAL A 106 -7.39 2.41 26.14
C VAL A 106 -8.74 2.85 26.68
N SER A 107 -9.16 2.24 27.79
CA SER A 107 -10.35 2.62 28.57
C SER A 107 -9.95 2.78 30.02
N ILE A 108 -10.22 3.94 30.59
CA ILE A 108 -10.00 4.21 32.00
C ILE A 108 -11.22 3.71 32.77
N THR A 109 -11.01 2.80 33.71
CA THR A 109 -12.08 2.21 34.53
C THR A 109 -12.25 2.89 35.86
N LYS A 110 -11.17 3.51 36.38
CA LYS A 110 -11.19 4.21 37.65
C LYS A 110 -10.15 5.34 37.65
N ILE A 111 -10.60 6.56 37.89
CA ILE A 111 -9.74 7.74 38.01
C ILE A 111 -10.28 8.69 39.06
N ALA A 112 -9.49 8.96 40.08
CA ALA A 112 -9.79 9.97 41.11
C ALA A 112 -8.52 10.40 41.81
N GLN A 113 -8.48 11.62 42.34
CA GLN A 113 -7.36 12.13 43.08
C GLN A 113 -7.10 11.26 44.35
N GLY A 114 -5.83 10.89 44.54
CA GLY A 114 -5.40 10.06 45.68
C GLY A 114 -5.87 8.60 45.60
N SER A 115 -6.51 8.19 44.51
CA SER A 115 -6.94 6.82 44.28
C SER A 115 -6.04 6.10 43.25
N PRO A 116 -5.98 4.76 43.24
CA PRO A 116 -5.33 4.04 42.20
C PRO A 116 -6.01 4.27 40.83
N LEU A 117 -5.24 4.31 39.77
CA LEU A 117 -5.72 4.41 38.39
C LEU A 117 -6.03 3.01 37.82
N GLY A 118 -7.30 2.72 37.55
CA GLY A 118 -7.73 1.51 36.90
C GLY A 118 -7.85 1.71 35.40
N PHE A 119 -7.38 0.73 34.61
CA PHE A 119 -7.45 0.80 33.15
C PHE A 119 -7.64 -0.56 32.51
N THR A 120 -8.18 -0.55 31.30
CA THR A 120 -8.27 -1.69 30.40
C THR A 120 -7.69 -1.28 29.05
N ILE A 121 -6.75 -2.07 28.54
CA ILE A 121 -6.13 -1.86 27.22
C ILE A 121 -6.48 -3.06 26.36
N LYS A 122 -7.06 -2.81 25.19
CA LYS A 122 -7.22 -3.82 24.13
C LYS A 122 -6.22 -3.54 23.03
N THR A 123 -5.39 -4.53 22.73
CA THR A 123 -4.38 -4.45 21.67
C THR A 123 -4.41 -5.69 20.81
N ALA A 124 -4.17 -5.50 19.53
CA ALA A 124 -3.95 -6.62 18.61
C ALA A 124 -2.51 -7.11 18.72
N ILE A 125 -2.32 -8.39 18.55
CA ILE A 125 -1.00 -9.02 18.58
C ILE A 125 -0.74 -9.74 17.26
N ILE A 126 0.54 -9.98 16.94
CA ILE A 126 0.89 -10.83 15.80
C ILE A 126 0.30 -12.22 16.04
N PRO A 127 -0.58 -12.71 15.14
CA PRO A 127 -1.24 -13.99 15.35
C PRO A 127 -0.24 -15.14 15.37
N GLU A 128 -0.48 -16.09 16.27
CA GLU A 128 0.19 -17.39 16.24
C GLU A 128 -0.27 -18.10 14.96
N THR A 129 0.62 -18.24 13.99
CA THR A 129 0.31 -18.81 12.68
C THR A 129 0.94 -20.19 12.59
N THR A 130 0.13 -21.20 12.32
CA THR A 130 0.63 -22.52 11.93
C THR A 130 0.64 -22.57 10.40
N LEU A 131 1.85 -22.41 9.84
CA LEU A 131 2.04 -22.55 8.40
C LEU A 131 1.99 -24.03 7.99
N PRO A 132 1.37 -24.34 6.85
CA PRO A 132 1.50 -25.66 6.24
C PRO A 132 2.92 -25.89 5.70
N ASP A 133 3.19 -27.05 5.14
CA ASP A 133 4.42 -27.27 4.37
C ASP A 133 4.37 -26.47 3.04
N TYR A 134 4.72 -25.18 3.14
CA TYR A 134 4.70 -24.26 2.01
C TYR A 134 5.73 -24.62 0.95
N SER A 135 6.84 -25.31 1.33
CA SER A 135 7.84 -25.77 0.38
C SER A 135 7.29 -26.89 -0.50
N ALA A 136 6.60 -27.88 0.09
CA ALA A 136 5.94 -28.94 -0.66
C ALA A 136 4.85 -28.40 -1.58
N ILE A 137 4.03 -27.44 -1.10
CA ILE A 137 3.00 -26.75 -1.90
C ILE A 137 3.63 -26.04 -3.10
N ALA A 138 4.68 -25.25 -2.86
CA ALA A 138 5.38 -24.52 -3.91
C ALA A 138 5.95 -25.48 -4.95
N LYS A 139 6.64 -26.55 -4.51
CA LYS A 139 7.19 -27.60 -5.39
C LYS A 139 6.10 -28.25 -6.26
N GLU A 140 4.95 -28.63 -5.68
CA GLU A 140 3.83 -29.22 -6.43
C GLU A 140 3.31 -28.28 -7.54
N LYS A 141 3.14 -26.98 -7.22
CA LYS A 141 2.63 -26.01 -8.18
C LYS A 141 3.66 -25.66 -9.25
N MET A 142 4.94 -25.56 -8.89
CA MET A 142 6.01 -25.27 -9.83
C MET A 142 6.31 -26.45 -10.77
N ALA A 143 6.05 -27.68 -10.35
CA ALA A 143 6.20 -28.87 -11.20
C ALA A 143 5.26 -28.87 -12.42
N LYS A 144 4.13 -28.17 -12.35
CA LYS A 144 3.22 -27.99 -13.49
C LYS A 144 3.81 -27.01 -14.48
N LYS A 145 4.28 -27.51 -15.63
CA LYS A 145 4.80 -26.66 -16.71
C LYS A 145 3.63 -26.15 -17.55
N ASP A 146 3.51 -24.83 -17.71
CA ASP A 146 2.65 -24.22 -18.70
C ASP A 146 3.41 -24.14 -20.02
N GLU A 147 2.89 -24.72 -21.09
CA GLU A 147 3.41 -24.52 -22.43
C GLU A 147 3.00 -23.13 -22.90
N ILE A 148 3.96 -22.19 -22.86
CA ILE A 148 3.72 -20.82 -23.30
C ILE A 148 4.20 -20.70 -24.75
N THR A 149 3.25 -20.66 -25.66
CA THR A 149 3.47 -20.46 -27.09
C THR A 149 2.83 -19.13 -27.53
N VAL A 150 3.39 -18.55 -28.57
CA VAL A 150 2.85 -17.35 -29.22
C VAL A 150 2.38 -17.75 -30.62
N GLU A 151 1.10 -17.59 -30.88
CA GLU A 151 0.52 -17.86 -32.19
C GLU A 151 0.72 -16.64 -33.13
N ASP A 152 0.90 -16.89 -34.42
CA ASP A 152 1.05 -15.82 -35.42
C ASP A 152 -0.18 -14.89 -35.46
N LYS A 153 -1.34 -15.43 -35.16
CA LYS A 153 -2.59 -14.66 -35.05
C LYS A 153 -2.50 -13.57 -33.96
N GLU A 154 -1.92 -13.86 -32.83
CA GLU A 154 -1.75 -12.89 -31.72
C GLU A 154 -0.79 -11.76 -32.12
N VAL A 155 0.27 -12.11 -32.86
CA VAL A 155 1.21 -11.12 -33.42
C VAL A 155 0.46 -10.20 -34.40
N ASP A 156 -0.33 -10.77 -35.31
CA ASP A 156 -1.09 -9.99 -36.27
C ASP A 156 -2.20 -9.13 -35.65
N GLU A 157 -2.82 -9.58 -34.55
CA GLU A 157 -3.78 -8.79 -33.77
C GLU A 157 -3.11 -7.56 -33.13
N VAL A 158 -1.95 -7.72 -32.50
CA VAL A 158 -1.18 -6.60 -31.92
C VAL A 158 -0.74 -5.62 -33.01
N ILE A 159 -0.23 -6.12 -34.13
CA ILE A 159 0.16 -5.28 -35.28
C ILE A 159 -1.04 -4.50 -35.82
N THR A 160 -2.19 -5.14 -35.93
CA THR A 160 -3.42 -4.49 -36.38
C THR A 160 -3.86 -3.39 -35.39
N ALA A 161 -3.73 -3.62 -34.07
CA ALA A 161 -4.03 -2.62 -33.06
C ALA A 161 -3.08 -1.41 -33.16
N VAL A 162 -1.78 -1.64 -33.36
CA VAL A 162 -0.77 -0.58 -33.55
C VAL A 162 -1.09 0.23 -34.82
N ARG A 163 -1.42 -0.43 -35.92
CA ARG A 163 -1.83 0.25 -37.16
C ARG A 163 -3.08 1.12 -37.00
N LYS A 164 -4.10 0.62 -36.26
CA LYS A 164 -5.31 1.39 -35.93
C LYS A 164 -4.97 2.62 -35.07
N GLN A 165 -4.17 2.45 -34.06
CA GLN A 165 -3.76 3.54 -33.17
C GLN A 165 -3.01 4.62 -33.96
N ARG A 166 -2.09 4.23 -34.84
CA ARG A 166 -1.34 5.18 -35.69
C ARG A 166 -2.25 5.90 -36.67
N ALA A 167 -3.19 5.19 -37.29
CA ALA A 167 -4.18 5.82 -38.18
C ALA A 167 -5.02 6.88 -37.45
N GLN A 168 -5.40 6.61 -36.22
CA GLN A 168 -6.13 7.58 -35.37
C GLN A 168 -5.28 8.79 -35.00
N SER A 169 -3.98 8.60 -34.66
CA SER A 169 -3.06 9.70 -34.36
C SER A 169 -2.84 10.62 -35.56
N ILE A 170 -2.70 10.04 -36.77
CA ILE A 170 -2.58 10.80 -38.01
C ILE A 170 -3.89 11.58 -38.32
N ALA A 171 -5.04 10.96 -38.10
CA ALA A 171 -6.33 11.60 -38.29
C ALA A 171 -6.61 12.73 -37.29
N ALA A 172 -6.03 12.64 -36.08
CA ALA A 172 -6.11 13.66 -35.03
C ALA A 172 -5.14 14.85 -35.23
N GLY A 173 -4.26 14.79 -36.23
CA GLY A 173 -3.34 15.91 -36.57
C GLY A 173 -2.13 16.01 -35.64
N ASP A 174 -1.79 14.96 -34.92
CA ASP A 174 -0.63 14.93 -34.02
C ASP A 174 0.62 14.46 -34.80
N GLU A 175 1.03 15.28 -35.79
CA GLU A 175 2.28 15.06 -36.53
C GLU A 175 3.48 15.50 -35.66
N GLN A 176 4.23 14.54 -35.11
CA GLN A 176 5.62 14.77 -34.79
C GLN A 176 6.47 14.51 -36.03
N PRO A 177 7.14 15.50 -36.60
CA PRO A 177 8.06 15.28 -37.71
C PRO A 177 9.35 14.66 -37.19
N THR A 178 9.62 13.43 -37.62
CA THR A 178 10.96 12.88 -37.65
C THR A 178 11.51 13.13 -39.03
N THR A 179 12.39 14.10 -39.20
CA THR A 179 13.45 14.03 -40.21
C THR A 179 14.54 15.04 -39.90
N ASP A 180 15.74 14.53 -39.85
CA ASP A 180 16.97 15.27 -40.06
C ASP A 180 16.87 16.08 -41.33
N ASP A 181 17.07 17.39 -41.25
CA ASP A 181 17.77 18.16 -42.27
C ASP A 181 18.45 19.38 -41.64
N GLU A 182 19.77 19.35 -41.63
CA GLU A 182 20.61 20.49 -41.39
C GLU A 182 20.45 21.48 -42.52
N SER A 183 19.92 22.66 -42.23
CA SER A 183 20.49 23.92 -42.77
C SER A 183 19.80 25.17 -42.23
N GLN A 184 20.59 25.88 -41.47
CA GLN A 184 20.74 27.37 -41.40
C GLN A 184 19.51 28.26 -41.24
N SER A 185 19.59 28.96 -40.15
CA SER A 185 19.54 30.42 -40.01
C SER A 185 18.32 31.04 -39.32
N ARG A 186 18.70 31.65 -38.20
CA ARG A 186 18.31 32.98 -37.69
C ARG A 186 16.86 33.28 -37.31
N SER A 187 16.82 33.60 -36.07
CA SER A 187 16.35 34.86 -35.41
C SER A 187 15.05 34.80 -34.62
N GLN A 188 15.27 34.95 -33.35
CA GLN A 188 14.60 35.86 -32.39
C GLN A 188 13.12 35.74 -32.09
N SER A 189 12.94 35.42 -30.83
CA SER A 189 12.00 36.05 -29.87
C SER A 189 10.51 35.73 -29.99
N ARG A 190 9.97 35.09 -29.03
CA ARG A 190 9.08 35.65 -28.01
C ARG A 190 8.35 34.59 -27.20
N SER A 191 8.64 34.67 -25.97
CA SER A 191 7.93 34.24 -24.76
C SER A 191 6.44 33.94 -24.85
N GLN A 192 6.10 32.93 -24.10
CA GLN A 192 5.00 32.82 -23.16
C GLN A 192 4.05 31.63 -23.36
N SER A 193 4.24 30.71 -22.45
CA SER A 193 3.20 29.98 -21.69
C SER A 193 2.03 29.34 -22.44
N ARG A 194 2.05 28.02 -22.50
CA ARG A 194 0.88 27.25 -22.03
C ARG A 194 1.26 25.82 -21.71
N SER A 195 0.87 25.43 -20.51
CA SER A 195 0.96 24.14 -19.85
C SER A 195 0.38 22.99 -20.66
N GLN A 196 1.18 21.94 -20.80
CA GLN A 196 0.98 20.57 -20.37
C GLN A 196 -0.35 19.88 -20.69
N SER A 197 -0.27 18.93 -21.62
CA SER A 197 -0.95 17.66 -21.53
C SER A 197 -0.10 16.64 -22.27
N SER A 198 0.78 15.95 -21.55
CA SER A 198 1.54 14.81 -22.06
C SER A 198 0.77 13.53 -21.83
N VAL A 199 0.14 13.01 -22.86
CA VAL A 199 -0.27 11.62 -22.91
C VAL A 199 0.96 10.80 -23.30
N ALA A 200 1.44 9.98 -22.39
CA ALA A 200 2.61 9.13 -22.58
C ALA A 200 2.31 8.03 -23.61
N THR A 201 2.84 8.19 -24.79
CA THR A 201 3.07 7.07 -25.71
C THR A 201 4.28 6.30 -25.18
N GLY A 202 4.04 5.07 -24.69
CA GLY A 202 5.09 4.17 -24.26
C GLY A 202 6.03 3.83 -25.40
N SER A 203 7.22 4.40 -25.37
CA SER A 203 8.33 4.05 -26.26
C SER A 203 8.75 2.60 -26.03
N LEU A 204 8.78 1.80 -27.07
CA LEU A 204 9.34 0.46 -27.13
C LEU A 204 10.88 0.50 -27.24
N THR A 205 11.57 1.20 -26.35
CA THR A 205 13.03 1.14 -26.31
C THR A 205 13.50 0.47 -25.06
N SER A 206 14.31 -0.57 -25.26
CA SER A 206 15.04 -1.28 -24.23
C SER A 206 16.06 -0.34 -23.59
N GLY A 207 15.94 -0.16 -22.27
CA GLY A 207 16.92 0.59 -21.49
C GLY A 207 16.54 0.59 -20.04
N SER A 208 17.05 -0.39 -19.32
CA SER A 208 17.37 -0.38 -17.89
C SER A 208 17.10 0.97 -17.20
N ALA A 209 16.01 1.05 -16.49
CA ALA A 209 15.83 1.71 -15.20
C ALA A 209 14.40 1.41 -14.77
N GLY A 210 14.24 0.52 -13.81
CA GLY A 210 12.94 0.18 -13.27
C GLY A 210 12.25 1.41 -12.74
N SER A 211 11.34 1.94 -13.52
CA SER A 211 10.36 2.90 -13.02
C SER A 211 9.53 2.18 -11.97
N LEU A 212 9.66 2.61 -10.73
CA LEU A 212 8.75 2.31 -9.64
C LEU A 212 7.36 2.91 -9.94
N THR A 213 6.74 2.49 -11.03
CA THR A 213 5.32 2.70 -11.24
C THR A 213 4.60 1.57 -10.53
N SER A 214 4.15 1.85 -9.35
CA SER A 214 2.96 1.36 -8.62
C SER A 214 2.34 0.03 -9.11
N ASP A 215 3.16 -0.99 -9.34
CA ASP A 215 2.73 -2.38 -9.36
C ASP A 215 3.25 -3.10 -8.11
N SER A 216 3.12 -2.44 -6.95
CA SER A 216 3.35 -3.04 -5.64
C SER A 216 2.10 -3.71 -5.08
N GLY A 217 1.15 -4.04 -5.93
CA GLY A 217 0.12 -5.01 -5.63
C GLY A 217 0.78 -6.38 -5.55
N ILE A 218 0.94 -6.92 -4.35
CA ILE A 218 1.33 -8.31 -4.09
C ILE A 218 0.35 -9.27 -4.76
N LEU A 219 -0.80 -8.79 -5.07
CA LEU A 219 -1.82 -9.39 -5.91
C LEU A 219 -2.09 -8.40 -7.05
N PRO A 220 -2.16 -8.85 -8.32
CA PRO A 220 -2.90 -8.08 -9.29
C PRO A 220 -4.23 -7.77 -8.63
N SER A 221 -4.65 -6.52 -8.67
CA SER A 221 -5.97 -6.10 -8.19
C SER A 221 -6.91 -7.22 -8.60
N GLY A 222 -7.32 -8.02 -7.60
CA GLY A 222 -8.16 -9.19 -7.88
C GLY A 222 -9.24 -8.67 -8.77
N GLU A 223 -9.64 -9.43 -9.77
CA GLU A 223 -10.76 -9.08 -10.63
C GLU A 223 -11.77 -8.38 -9.74
N VAL A 224 -11.78 -7.05 -9.83
CA VAL A 224 -12.83 -6.24 -9.23
C VAL A 224 -14.05 -6.80 -9.94
N SER A 225 -14.75 -7.65 -9.23
CA SER A 225 -15.91 -8.37 -9.71
C SER A 225 -16.70 -7.44 -10.61
N ASP A 226 -16.68 -7.70 -11.91
CA ASP A 226 -17.55 -7.25 -13.01
C ASP A 226 -18.11 -5.80 -13.02
N VAL A 227 -17.95 -5.05 -11.93
CA VAL A 227 -18.37 -3.65 -11.77
C VAL A 227 -17.40 -2.69 -12.47
N GLY A 228 -16.14 -3.09 -12.68
CA GLY A 228 -15.12 -2.23 -13.30
C GLY A 228 -15.09 -2.30 -14.84
N LYS A 229 -15.53 -3.38 -15.45
CA LYS A 229 -15.55 -3.48 -16.93
C LYS A 229 -16.59 -2.59 -17.58
N ASP A 230 -17.72 -2.38 -16.92
CA ASP A 230 -18.79 -1.52 -17.45
C ASP A 230 -18.49 -0.02 -17.24
N GLN A 231 -17.57 0.32 -16.31
CA GLN A 231 -17.26 1.70 -15.94
C GLN A 231 -16.07 2.31 -16.69
N THR A 232 -15.12 1.51 -17.16
CA THR A 232 -14.06 1.99 -18.07
C THR A 232 -14.61 2.32 -19.44
N ASP A 233 -15.64 1.61 -19.90
CA ASP A 233 -16.35 1.93 -21.14
C ASP A 233 -17.19 3.22 -20.98
N HIS A 234 -17.70 3.54 -19.79
CA HIS A 234 -18.44 4.77 -19.54
C HIS A 234 -17.55 6.02 -19.40
N ALA A 235 -16.35 5.91 -18.79
CA ALA A 235 -15.41 7.04 -18.73
C ALA A 235 -14.88 7.40 -20.14
N ASN A 236 -14.72 6.42 -21.01
CA ASN A 236 -14.39 6.62 -22.41
C ASN A 236 -15.60 7.16 -23.21
N LYS A 237 -16.83 6.82 -22.81
CA LYS A 237 -18.05 7.28 -23.48
C LYS A 237 -18.40 8.75 -23.20
N LEU A 238 -17.97 9.30 -22.07
CA LEU A 238 -18.17 10.74 -21.75
C LEU A 238 -17.20 11.67 -22.51
N LYS A 239 -16.08 11.14 -23.03
CA LYS A 239 -15.18 11.87 -23.94
C LYS A 239 -15.52 11.69 -25.42
N SER A 240 -16.41 10.77 -25.77
CA SER A 240 -16.72 10.40 -27.15
C SER A 240 -18.06 10.93 -27.70
N SER A 241 -18.76 11.86 -27.00
CA SER A 241 -20.07 12.35 -27.45
C SER A 241 -20.03 13.54 -28.40
N GLU A 242 -18.86 13.87 -28.99
CA GLU A 242 -18.79 14.78 -30.15
C GLU A 242 -17.71 14.29 -31.12
N HIS A 243 -17.95 13.18 -31.82
CA HIS A 243 -17.22 12.90 -33.06
C HIS A 243 -18.17 12.33 -34.09
N SER A 244 -18.32 13.10 -35.15
CA SER A 244 -18.90 12.73 -36.43
C SER A 244 -18.46 11.35 -36.89
N GLU A 245 -19.38 10.62 -37.54
CA GLU A 245 -19.10 9.41 -38.33
C GLU A 245 -17.94 9.68 -39.29
N ALA A 246 -16.72 9.35 -38.89
CA ALA A 246 -15.56 9.30 -39.74
C ALA A 246 -15.60 7.95 -40.46
N THR A 247 -15.62 8.00 -41.79
CA THR A 247 -15.34 6.89 -42.70
C THR A 247 -14.22 6.00 -42.19
N PRO A 248 -14.28 4.66 -42.42
CA PRO A 248 -13.20 3.75 -41.98
C PRO A 248 -11.90 4.21 -42.65
N ALA A 249 -11.01 4.80 -41.86
CA ALA A 249 -9.68 5.14 -42.36
C ALA A 249 -9.00 3.83 -42.77
N GLU A 250 -8.58 3.73 -44.03
CA GLU A 250 -7.81 2.60 -44.49
C GLU A 250 -6.58 2.45 -43.63
N LEU A 251 -6.42 1.25 -43.05
CA LEU A 251 -5.28 0.96 -42.16
C LEU A 251 -3.97 1.12 -42.95
N PRO A 252 -3.01 1.89 -42.48
CA PRO A 252 -1.72 2.06 -43.17
C PRO A 252 -1.13 0.68 -43.51
N GLU A 253 -0.61 0.52 -44.73
CA GLU A 253 0.02 -0.73 -45.14
C GLU A 253 1.26 -1.02 -44.25
N LEU A 254 1.45 -2.29 -43.87
CA LEU A 254 2.58 -2.73 -43.09
C LEU A 254 3.82 -2.84 -43.99
N THR A 255 4.51 -1.74 -44.17
CA THR A 255 5.75 -1.63 -44.96
C THR A 255 6.96 -1.34 -44.05
N ASP A 256 8.17 -1.55 -44.56
CA ASP A 256 9.40 -1.21 -43.85
C ASP A 256 9.43 0.28 -43.47
N GLY A 257 8.92 1.16 -44.36
CA GLY A 257 8.78 2.58 -44.07
C GLY A 257 7.81 2.86 -42.92
N PHE A 258 6.71 2.11 -42.81
CA PHE A 258 5.76 2.25 -41.72
C PHE A 258 6.39 1.85 -40.37
N VAL A 259 7.08 0.71 -40.32
CA VAL A 259 7.68 0.26 -39.03
C VAL A 259 8.82 1.15 -38.57
N GLN A 260 9.55 1.81 -39.47
CA GLN A 260 10.55 2.83 -39.15
C GLN A 260 9.93 4.05 -38.43
N THR A 261 8.66 4.36 -38.66
CA THR A 261 7.95 5.43 -37.92
C THR A 261 7.51 5.03 -36.52
N LEU A 262 7.57 3.75 -36.18
CA LEU A 262 7.17 3.21 -34.88
C LEU A 262 8.35 3.09 -33.89
N GLY A 263 9.59 3.16 -34.40
CA GLY A 263 10.81 3.02 -33.59
C GLY A 263 12.01 2.57 -34.43
N ASP A 264 13.09 2.17 -33.79
CA ASP A 264 14.34 1.74 -34.44
C ASP A 264 14.23 0.34 -35.08
N PHE A 265 13.24 0.17 -35.98
CA PHE A 265 13.06 -1.07 -36.73
C PHE A 265 13.43 -0.86 -38.19
N LYS A 266 14.26 -1.75 -38.75
CA LYS A 266 14.69 -1.65 -40.15
C LYS A 266 13.72 -2.34 -41.12
N THR A 267 13.09 -3.42 -40.67
CA THR A 267 12.20 -4.22 -41.48
C THR A 267 10.93 -4.65 -40.76
N VAL A 268 9.88 -4.97 -41.51
CA VAL A 268 8.64 -5.56 -40.97
C VAL A 268 8.93 -6.86 -40.19
N GLN A 269 9.90 -7.65 -40.64
CA GLN A 269 10.22 -8.91 -39.98
C GLN A 269 10.83 -8.66 -38.58
N GLU A 270 11.75 -7.73 -38.45
CA GLU A 270 12.36 -7.34 -37.17
C GLU A 270 11.28 -6.84 -36.17
N PHE A 271 10.34 -6.05 -36.67
CA PHE A 271 9.21 -5.60 -35.87
C PHE A 271 8.32 -6.77 -35.41
N LYS A 272 7.95 -7.69 -36.31
CA LYS A 272 7.19 -8.90 -35.96
C LYS A 272 7.87 -9.76 -34.91
N ASP A 273 9.17 -9.95 -35.04
CA ASP A 273 9.96 -10.74 -34.10
C ASP A 273 10.00 -10.07 -32.71
N LYS A 274 10.11 -8.73 -32.68
CA LYS A 274 10.07 -7.99 -31.41
C LYS A 274 8.69 -8.01 -30.76
N VAL A 275 7.62 -7.90 -31.54
CA VAL A 275 6.24 -8.07 -31.05
C VAL A 275 6.06 -9.47 -30.48
N ARG A 276 6.54 -10.52 -31.17
CA ARG A 276 6.47 -11.90 -30.67
C ARG A 276 7.24 -12.09 -29.36
N GLU A 277 8.45 -11.51 -29.26
CA GLU A 277 9.23 -11.52 -28.04
C GLU A 277 8.49 -10.85 -26.88
N ASN A 278 7.88 -9.69 -27.12
CA ASN A 278 7.12 -8.96 -26.09
C ASN A 278 5.88 -9.75 -25.64
N ILE A 279 5.11 -10.33 -26.56
CA ILE A 279 3.97 -11.19 -26.23
C ILE A 279 4.42 -12.40 -25.41
N LEU A 280 5.54 -13.02 -25.80
CA LEU A 280 6.11 -14.16 -25.07
C LEU A 280 6.52 -13.77 -23.65
N LEU A 281 7.15 -12.60 -23.50
CA LEU A 281 7.55 -12.07 -22.19
C LEU A 281 6.33 -11.77 -21.32
N GLU A 282 5.31 -11.13 -21.90
CA GLU A 282 4.05 -10.84 -21.20
C GLU A 282 3.34 -12.12 -20.74
N LYS A 283 3.22 -13.12 -21.63
CA LYS A 283 2.64 -14.42 -21.26
C LYS A 283 3.43 -15.13 -20.16
N LYS A 284 4.77 -15.09 -20.20
CA LYS A 284 5.63 -15.64 -19.16
C LYS A 284 5.40 -14.93 -17.81
N THR A 285 5.31 -13.61 -17.83
CA THR A 285 5.05 -12.82 -16.63
C THR A 285 3.67 -13.13 -16.05
N LYS A 286 2.62 -13.16 -16.90
CA LYS A 286 1.27 -13.55 -16.47
C LYS A 286 1.21 -14.97 -15.91
N ALA A 287 1.90 -15.92 -16.55
CA ALA A 287 1.95 -17.31 -16.05
C ALA A 287 2.68 -17.41 -14.70
N ALA A 288 3.79 -16.67 -14.53
CA ALA A 288 4.49 -16.59 -13.25
C ALA A 288 3.61 -15.98 -12.16
N GLN A 289 2.92 -14.86 -12.44
CA GLN A 289 1.97 -14.24 -11.51
C GLN A 289 0.84 -15.21 -11.14
N LYS A 290 0.26 -15.91 -12.11
CA LYS A 290 -0.77 -16.92 -11.86
C LYS A 290 -0.27 -18.01 -10.93
N LYS A 291 0.94 -18.53 -11.14
CA LYS A 291 1.54 -19.54 -10.25
C LYS A 291 1.77 -19.01 -8.84
N ARG A 292 2.26 -17.77 -8.70
CA ARG A 292 2.38 -17.11 -7.39
C ARG A 292 1.05 -17.10 -6.66
N MET A 293 -0.02 -16.71 -7.36
CA MET A 293 -1.37 -16.71 -6.78
C MET A 293 -1.83 -18.11 -6.38
N GLU A 294 -1.63 -19.13 -7.22
CA GLU A 294 -2.02 -20.51 -6.91
C GLU A 294 -1.25 -21.08 -5.70
N ILE A 295 0.04 -20.74 -5.55
CA ILE A 295 0.86 -21.09 -4.38
C ILE A 295 0.27 -20.43 -3.14
N LEU A 296 0.07 -19.12 -3.17
CA LEU A 296 -0.46 -18.35 -2.04
C LEU A 296 -1.85 -18.83 -1.63
N GLU A 297 -2.76 -19.04 -2.58
CA GLU A 297 -4.10 -19.54 -2.28
C GLU A 297 -4.09 -20.92 -1.59
N SER A 298 -3.20 -21.79 -2.06
CA SER A 298 -3.04 -23.11 -1.47
C SER A 298 -2.51 -23.02 -0.03
N ILE A 299 -1.56 -22.11 0.24
CA ILE A 299 -1.03 -21.84 1.57
C ILE A 299 -2.12 -21.22 2.46
N ILE A 300 -2.84 -20.20 1.98
CA ILE A 300 -3.90 -19.50 2.73
C ILE A 300 -5.03 -20.46 3.13
N LYS A 301 -5.43 -21.37 2.23
CA LYS A 301 -6.51 -22.35 2.49
C LYS A 301 -6.13 -23.35 3.59
N THR A 302 -4.84 -23.67 3.70
CA THR A 302 -4.33 -24.65 4.67
C THR A 302 -3.80 -24.01 5.95
N ALA A 303 -3.41 -22.75 5.91
CA ALA A 303 -2.92 -22.02 7.07
C ALA A 303 -4.05 -21.74 8.07
N LYS A 304 -3.78 -22.02 9.35
CA LYS A 304 -4.68 -21.62 10.46
C LYS A 304 -4.22 -20.27 10.96
N LEU A 305 -4.93 -19.21 10.54
CA LEU A 305 -4.59 -17.82 10.83
C LEU A 305 -5.85 -17.00 11.01
N GLU A 306 -5.96 -16.34 12.15
CA GLU A 306 -6.98 -15.32 12.41
C GLU A 306 -6.34 -13.94 12.27
N VAL A 307 -6.86 -13.13 11.36
CA VAL A 307 -6.33 -11.76 11.12
C VAL A 307 -6.97 -10.80 12.10
N PRO A 308 -6.16 -10.03 12.85
CA PRO A 308 -6.67 -8.94 13.68
C PRO A 308 -7.39 -7.87 12.85
N ASP A 309 -8.51 -7.37 13.37
CA ASP A 309 -9.28 -6.33 12.68
C ASP A 309 -8.44 -5.07 12.39
N VAL A 310 -7.48 -4.74 13.23
CA VAL A 310 -6.58 -3.58 13.03
C VAL A 310 -5.75 -3.69 11.75
N LEU A 311 -5.34 -4.90 11.37
CA LEU A 311 -4.60 -5.10 10.11
C LEU A 311 -5.53 -4.98 8.90
N VAL A 312 -6.76 -5.49 9.02
CA VAL A 312 -7.79 -5.35 7.97
C VAL A 312 -8.13 -3.87 7.76
N GLU A 313 -8.33 -3.10 8.83
CA GLU A 313 -8.58 -1.65 8.74
C GLU A 313 -7.39 -0.90 8.12
N SER A 314 -6.17 -1.24 8.53
CA SER A 314 -4.95 -0.63 7.95
C SER A 314 -4.81 -0.93 6.45
N GLU A 315 -5.15 -2.15 6.02
CA GLU A 315 -5.12 -2.51 4.59
C GLU A 315 -6.24 -1.80 3.83
N LEU A 316 -7.44 -1.64 4.42
CA LEU A 316 -8.53 -0.86 3.83
C LEU A 316 -8.14 0.61 3.61
N GLU A 317 -7.47 1.24 4.59
CA GLU A 317 -6.97 2.61 4.43
C GLU A 317 -5.95 2.70 3.29
N LYS A 318 -5.05 1.72 3.20
CA LYS A 318 -4.06 1.64 2.12
C LYS A 318 -4.73 1.48 0.75
N MET A 319 -5.70 0.57 0.63
CA MET A 319 -6.46 0.35 -0.61
C MET A 319 -7.21 1.62 -1.03
N LEU A 320 -7.83 2.32 -0.07
CA LEU A 320 -8.53 3.57 -0.33
C LEU A 320 -7.58 4.67 -0.82
N GLY A 321 -6.41 4.81 -0.17
CA GLY A 321 -5.39 5.78 -0.59
C GLY A 321 -4.79 5.47 -1.97
N GLN A 322 -4.63 4.20 -2.33
CA GLN A 322 -4.21 3.80 -3.67
C GLN A 322 -5.28 4.17 -4.70
N PHE A 323 -6.54 3.87 -4.43
CA PHE A 323 -7.65 4.19 -5.31
C PHE A 323 -7.80 5.71 -5.52
N GLU A 324 -7.68 6.51 -4.45
CA GLU A 324 -7.65 7.97 -4.55
C GLU A 324 -6.49 8.46 -5.44
N GLY A 325 -5.30 7.87 -5.28
CA GLY A 325 -4.14 8.15 -6.12
C GLY A 325 -4.37 7.81 -7.59
N ASP A 326 -5.05 6.69 -7.89
CA ASP A 326 -5.38 6.28 -9.27
C ASP A 326 -6.37 7.25 -9.91
N ILE A 327 -7.43 7.63 -9.19
CA ILE A 327 -8.41 8.62 -9.65
C ILE A 327 -7.74 9.97 -9.92
N SER A 328 -6.84 10.39 -9.05
CA SER A 328 -6.07 11.64 -9.22
C SER A 328 -5.15 11.60 -10.43
N ARG A 329 -4.51 10.45 -10.72
CA ARG A 329 -3.70 10.24 -11.94
C ARG A 329 -4.53 10.32 -13.23
N MET A 330 -5.79 9.93 -13.18
CA MET A 330 -6.72 10.11 -14.29
C MET A 330 -7.21 11.56 -14.46
N GLY A 331 -6.74 12.49 -13.62
CA GLY A 331 -7.12 13.90 -13.65
C GLY A 331 -8.49 14.20 -13.04
N LEU A 332 -9.06 13.27 -12.28
CA LEU A 332 -10.35 13.41 -11.63
C LEU A 332 -10.16 13.73 -10.14
N LYS A 333 -11.12 14.46 -9.55
CA LYS A 333 -11.16 14.65 -8.10
C LYS A 333 -11.89 13.49 -7.45
N PHE A 334 -11.31 12.94 -6.40
CA PHE A 334 -11.84 11.77 -5.70
C PHE A 334 -13.28 11.96 -5.22
N ASP A 335 -13.61 13.10 -4.59
CA ASP A 335 -14.95 13.39 -4.12
C ASP A 335 -15.99 13.49 -5.25
N GLU A 336 -15.58 14.00 -6.43
CA GLU A 336 -16.45 14.10 -7.59
C GLU A 336 -16.72 12.73 -8.19
N TYR A 337 -15.68 11.89 -8.24
CA TYR A 337 -15.80 10.51 -8.68
C TYR A 337 -16.71 9.69 -7.76
N LEU A 338 -16.54 9.79 -6.43
CA LEU A 338 -17.40 9.11 -5.45
C LEU A 338 -18.87 9.50 -5.60
N LYS A 339 -19.16 10.79 -5.80
CA LYS A 339 -20.54 11.27 -6.09
C LYS A 339 -21.09 10.68 -7.36
N TYR A 340 -20.26 10.54 -8.40
CA TYR A 340 -20.67 9.94 -9.67
C TYR A 340 -21.08 8.47 -9.51
N ILE A 341 -20.26 7.68 -8.80
CA ILE A 341 -20.55 6.26 -8.52
C ILE A 341 -21.55 6.06 -7.38
N LYS A 342 -22.01 7.14 -6.73
CA LYS A 342 -22.97 7.16 -5.60
C LYS A 342 -22.50 6.29 -4.42
N LYS A 343 -21.23 6.32 -4.10
CA LYS A 343 -20.62 5.60 -2.98
C LYS A 343 -19.89 6.56 -2.05
N THR A 344 -19.79 6.15 -0.79
CA THR A 344 -18.97 6.82 0.21
C THR A 344 -17.66 6.03 0.41
N PRO A 345 -16.59 6.62 0.99
CA PRO A 345 -15.40 5.87 1.38
C PRO A 345 -15.73 4.66 2.28
N ASP A 346 -16.69 4.81 3.18
CA ASP A 346 -17.12 3.73 4.08
C ASP A 346 -17.84 2.59 3.34
N ASP A 347 -18.57 2.89 2.27
CA ASP A 347 -19.20 1.86 1.44
C ASP A 347 -18.14 1.06 0.70
N LEU A 348 -17.10 1.71 0.15
CA LEU A 348 -15.96 1.05 -0.48
C LEU A 348 -15.21 0.17 0.53
N LYS A 349 -14.95 0.67 1.75
CA LYS A 349 -14.31 -0.11 2.81
C LYS A 349 -15.12 -1.35 3.19
N LYS A 350 -16.44 -1.26 3.20
CA LYS A 350 -17.31 -2.43 3.47
C LYS A 350 -17.20 -3.47 2.36
N GLU A 351 -17.23 -3.03 1.10
CA GLU A 351 -17.11 -3.92 -0.05
C GLU A 351 -15.75 -4.62 -0.11
N TRP A 352 -14.68 -3.89 0.18
CA TRP A 352 -13.31 -4.41 0.11
C TRP A 352 -12.84 -5.14 1.36
N ARG A 353 -13.67 -5.26 2.39
CA ARG A 353 -13.26 -5.84 3.67
C ARG A 353 -12.78 -7.28 3.57
N GLU A 354 -13.39 -8.09 2.70
CA GLU A 354 -12.98 -9.47 2.47
C GLU A 354 -11.62 -9.53 1.78
N ASP A 355 -11.42 -8.71 0.74
CA ASP A 355 -10.14 -8.62 0.01
C ASP A 355 -9.02 -8.07 0.91
N ALA A 356 -9.30 -7.05 1.72
CA ALA A 356 -8.35 -6.52 2.70
C ALA A 356 -7.96 -7.60 3.74
N GLY A 357 -8.92 -8.40 4.18
CA GLY A 357 -8.65 -9.54 5.06
C GLY A 357 -7.76 -10.60 4.40
N ARG A 358 -7.99 -10.87 3.10
CA ARG A 358 -7.16 -11.78 2.31
C ARG A 358 -5.75 -11.23 2.13
N ASN A 359 -5.61 -9.96 1.75
CA ASN A 359 -4.31 -9.29 1.59
C ASN A 359 -3.51 -9.29 2.89
N SER A 360 -4.17 -9.00 4.02
CA SER A 360 -3.54 -9.04 5.34
C SER A 360 -3.05 -10.46 5.70
N LYS A 361 -3.82 -11.50 5.35
CA LYS A 361 -3.36 -12.91 5.51
C LYS A 361 -2.10 -13.18 4.71
N VAL A 362 -2.07 -12.75 3.45
CA VAL A 362 -0.90 -12.92 2.58
C VAL A 362 0.32 -12.26 3.19
N GLN A 363 0.19 -11.02 3.67
CA GLN A 363 1.29 -10.29 4.31
C GLN A 363 1.86 -11.03 5.53
N ILE A 364 0.98 -11.53 6.41
CA ILE A 364 1.41 -12.28 7.58
C ILE A 364 2.12 -13.58 7.17
N ILE A 365 1.59 -14.30 6.20
CA ILE A 365 2.17 -15.56 5.70
C ILE A 365 3.55 -15.29 5.10
N LEU A 366 3.69 -14.31 4.20
CA LEU A 366 4.96 -13.97 3.57
C LEU A 366 6.01 -13.53 4.61
N SER A 367 5.62 -12.69 5.57
CA SER A 367 6.51 -12.27 6.67
C SER A 367 6.97 -13.46 7.52
N LYS A 368 6.08 -14.42 7.80
CA LYS A 368 6.42 -15.62 8.57
C LYS A 368 7.34 -16.57 7.79
N ILE A 369 7.11 -16.75 6.48
CA ILE A 369 8.00 -17.53 5.61
C ILE A 369 9.37 -16.84 5.53
N ALA A 370 9.42 -15.54 5.28
CA ALA A 370 10.67 -14.79 5.22
C ALA A 370 11.49 -14.92 6.51
N SER A 371 10.82 -14.83 7.67
CA SER A 371 11.46 -15.01 8.97
C SER A 371 11.95 -16.44 9.19
N ALA A 372 11.17 -17.46 8.82
CA ALA A 372 11.54 -18.87 8.96
C ALA A 372 12.75 -19.24 8.08
N GLU A 373 12.75 -18.77 6.85
CA GLU A 373 13.81 -19.02 5.86
C GLU A 373 14.96 -18.00 5.93
N LYS A 374 14.89 -17.02 6.87
CA LYS A 374 15.89 -15.97 7.06
C LYS A 374 16.19 -15.18 5.77
N ILE A 375 15.12 -14.89 5.03
CA ILE A 375 15.21 -14.12 3.80
C ILE A 375 15.43 -12.64 4.16
N ILE A 376 16.52 -12.09 3.67
CA ILE A 376 16.93 -10.69 3.88
C ILE A 376 16.94 -10.02 2.50
N PRO A 377 16.31 -8.85 2.34
CA PRO A 377 16.36 -8.11 1.08
C PRO A 377 17.77 -7.56 0.80
N ASP A 378 18.07 -7.31 -0.46
CA ASP A 378 19.32 -6.69 -0.86
C ASP A 378 19.39 -5.25 -0.32
N THR A 379 20.36 -5.00 0.57
CA THR A 379 20.53 -3.71 1.25
C THR A 379 20.85 -2.58 0.28
N ILE A 380 21.56 -2.85 -0.82
CA ILE A 380 21.91 -1.84 -1.84
C ILE A 380 20.62 -1.39 -2.54
N ARG A 381 19.80 -2.34 -3.00
CA ARG A 381 18.48 -2.04 -3.60
C ARG A 381 17.57 -1.30 -2.62
N VAL A 382 17.57 -1.67 -1.34
CA VAL A 382 16.79 -0.96 -0.31
C VAL A 382 17.18 0.51 -0.25
N GLU A 383 18.48 0.81 -0.23
CA GLU A 383 18.95 2.20 -0.17
C GLU A 383 18.63 2.99 -1.44
N GLU A 384 18.84 2.41 -2.62
CA GLU A 384 18.56 3.04 -3.91
C GLU A 384 17.07 3.34 -4.09
N GLU A 385 16.20 2.37 -3.82
CA GLU A 385 14.76 2.54 -3.96
C GLU A 385 14.18 3.48 -2.91
N THR A 386 14.71 3.44 -1.67
CA THR A 386 14.33 4.40 -0.63
C THR A 386 14.68 5.83 -1.05
N LYS A 387 15.87 6.05 -1.59
CA LYS A 387 16.28 7.35 -2.09
C LYS A 387 15.36 7.85 -3.20
N THR A 388 15.01 6.98 -4.15
CA THR A 388 14.09 7.30 -5.24
C THR A 388 12.72 7.73 -4.72
N ILE A 389 12.17 7.05 -3.71
CA ILE A 389 10.90 7.43 -3.09
C ILE A 389 11.01 8.82 -2.44
N LEU A 390 12.08 9.10 -1.70
CA LEU A 390 12.28 10.37 -1.03
C LEU A 390 12.49 11.55 -2.01
N GLU A 391 13.06 11.29 -3.16
CA GLU A 391 13.20 12.28 -4.23
C GLU A 391 11.85 12.67 -4.86
N HIS A 392 10.96 11.68 -5.05
CA HIS A 392 9.63 11.90 -5.63
C HIS A 392 8.61 12.45 -4.62
N TYR A 393 8.67 12.02 -3.37
CA TYR A 393 7.72 12.38 -2.32
C TYR A 393 8.37 13.27 -1.26
N LYS A 394 8.45 14.60 -1.53
CA LYS A 394 9.04 15.60 -0.64
C LYS A 394 8.22 15.75 0.65
N GLY A 395 8.49 15.02 1.66
CA GLY A 395 7.77 15.04 2.94
C GLY A 395 7.52 13.65 3.50
N ALA A 396 7.91 12.61 2.75
CA ALA A 396 7.89 11.26 3.26
C ALA A 396 8.93 11.09 4.40
N SER A 397 8.55 10.38 5.45
CA SER A 397 9.50 10.02 6.51
C SER A 397 10.52 9.00 5.97
N PRO A 398 11.84 9.26 6.11
CA PRO A 398 12.87 8.33 5.65
C PRO A 398 12.72 6.92 6.23
N ASP A 399 12.43 6.82 7.53
CA ASP A 399 12.27 5.53 8.21
C ASP A 399 11.06 4.76 7.67
N ARG A 400 9.94 5.44 7.40
CA ARG A 400 8.74 4.82 6.83
C ARG A 400 8.97 4.39 5.37
N ALA A 401 9.64 5.22 4.58
CA ALA A 401 10.00 4.88 3.21
C ALA A 401 10.90 3.66 3.16
N ARG A 402 11.93 3.60 4.01
CA ARG A 402 12.82 2.45 4.13
C ARG A 402 12.07 1.18 4.53
N ALA A 403 11.27 1.23 5.58
CA ALA A 403 10.49 0.07 6.05
C ALA A 403 9.52 -0.45 4.96
N TYR A 404 8.94 0.46 4.17
CA TYR A 404 8.10 0.11 3.04
C TYR A 404 8.89 -0.63 1.95
N VAL A 405 10.05 -0.11 1.54
CA VAL A 405 10.91 -0.74 0.54
C VAL A 405 11.42 -2.10 1.04
N GLU A 406 11.88 -2.19 2.29
CA GLU A 406 12.32 -3.45 2.90
C GLU A 406 11.20 -4.50 2.84
N THR A 407 9.95 -4.11 3.12
CA THR A 407 8.81 -5.02 3.05
C THR A 407 8.56 -5.52 1.64
N ILE A 408 8.60 -4.64 0.63
CA ILE A 408 8.39 -5.01 -0.78
C ILE A 408 9.48 -5.97 -1.25
N LEU A 409 10.75 -5.62 -1.03
CA LEU A 409 11.88 -6.42 -1.49
C LEU A 409 11.97 -7.76 -0.74
N THR A 410 11.58 -7.81 0.54
CA THR A 410 11.48 -9.07 1.28
C THR A 410 10.38 -9.96 0.69
N ASN A 411 9.23 -9.39 0.34
CA ASN A 411 8.16 -10.14 -0.30
C ASN A 411 8.58 -10.67 -1.68
N GLU A 412 9.25 -9.84 -2.50
CA GLU A 412 9.81 -10.25 -3.79
C GLU A 412 10.80 -11.41 -3.64
N ALA A 413 11.73 -11.30 -2.69
CA ALA A 413 12.70 -12.35 -2.39
C ALA A 413 12.02 -13.63 -1.87
N THR A 414 10.94 -13.51 -1.09
CA THR A 414 10.16 -14.64 -0.60
C THR A 414 9.45 -15.37 -1.75
N PHE A 415 8.88 -14.62 -2.69
CA PHE A 415 8.32 -15.24 -3.89
C PHE A 415 9.39 -15.93 -4.74
N ALA A 416 10.53 -15.28 -4.97
CA ALA A 416 11.63 -15.88 -5.69
C ALA A 416 12.11 -17.18 -5.03
N TRP A 417 12.15 -17.21 -3.68
CA TRP A 417 12.48 -18.41 -2.93
C TRP A 417 11.42 -19.51 -3.13
N LEU A 418 10.13 -19.19 -3.03
CA LEU A 418 9.04 -20.15 -3.28
C LEU A 418 9.08 -20.71 -4.70
N GLU A 419 9.36 -19.87 -5.70
CA GLU A 419 9.49 -20.28 -7.11
C GLU A 419 10.71 -21.14 -7.38
N SER A 420 11.75 -21.03 -6.55
CA SER A 420 12.98 -21.83 -6.66
C SER A 420 12.82 -23.27 -6.18
N GLN A 421 11.71 -23.59 -5.49
CA GLN A 421 11.44 -24.94 -4.96
C GLN A 421 11.15 -25.90 -6.12
N LYS A 422 12.07 -26.84 -6.40
CA LYS A 422 12.00 -27.80 -7.51
C LYS A 422 11.85 -29.22 -7.00
#